data_8f01dc0736266d2a84eeec7b870611ef
#
_entry.id   8f01dc0736266d2a84eeec7b870611ef
#
_cell.length_a   1.000
_cell.length_b   1.000
_cell.length_c   1.000
_cell.angle_alpha   90.00
_cell.angle_beta   90.00
_cell.angle_gamma   90.00
#
_symmetry.space_group_name_H-M   'P 1'
#
loop_
_entity.id
_entity.type
_entity.pdbx_description
1 polymer ?
#
loop_
_entity_poly.entity_id
_entity_poly.type
_entity_poly.pdbx_seq_one_letter_code
_entity_poly.pdbx_strand_id
1 'polypeptide(L)'
;MDATADYETIRYVRGGGVGALTLARPGKRNAQNPLMWEELRHLGVELLADETLRCLVVTGQGSTFSAGIDLVEGMAGLLADEAGRPRDHEGKLAAGQTVAGTFNWIADLGCASVAAVRGHAYGAGLQLALACDFRILAEHTKVGLLETRFGLLPDMGATVRLPRIVGESRARELILLGDIIDAAEALRIGLANQVVPDADLESAAAGLAERLANQPPIAIRGARRAIDAAWHLGPDESFRIALEAQIRCLESEDFKEGRSAMVEGRTPEWRGR
;
A
#
# COMPACT_ATOMS: atom_id res chain seq x y z
N MET A 1 19.89 -14.50 -5.61
CA MET A 1 18.74 -14.52 -6.55
C MET A 1 17.53 -14.89 -5.75
N ASP A 2 16.64 -14.04 -5.73
CA ASP A 2 15.65 -13.83 -4.72
C ASP A 2 14.37 -14.52 -5.14
N ALA A 3 13.63 -15.06 -4.17
CA ALA A 3 12.47 -15.90 -4.38
C ALA A 3 11.44 -15.20 -5.28
N THR A 4 11.23 -15.73 -6.47
CA THR A 4 10.03 -15.46 -7.26
C THR A 4 9.02 -16.52 -6.84
N ALA A 5 7.98 -16.13 -6.11
CA ALA A 5 6.82 -16.99 -5.98
C ALA A 5 6.09 -17.02 -7.33
N ASP A 6 5.74 -18.23 -7.80
CA ASP A 6 4.97 -18.42 -9.04
C ASP A 6 3.51 -18.04 -8.81
N TYR A 7 3.20 -16.75 -8.94
CA TYR A 7 1.86 -16.21 -8.96
C TYR A 7 1.37 -16.02 -10.42
N GLU A 8 0.08 -16.13 -10.64
CA GLU A 8 -0.53 -16.00 -11.97
C GLU A 8 -0.89 -14.54 -12.31
N THR A 9 -1.39 -13.80 -11.31
CA THR A 9 -1.96 -12.45 -11.49
C THR A 9 -1.10 -11.34 -10.89
N ILE A 10 -0.10 -11.69 -10.10
CA ILE A 10 0.89 -10.77 -9.55
C ILE A 10 2.30 -11.29 -9.84
N ARG A 11 3.30 -10.43 -9.66
CA ARG A 11 4.72 -10.80 -9.65
C ARG A 11 5.37 -10.16 -8.44
N TYR A 12 6.23 -10.91 -7.78
CA TYR A 12 7.05 -10.38 -6.70
C TYR A 12 8.51 -10.69 -6.98
N VAL A 13 9.33 -9.65 -6.93
CA VAL A 13 10.79 -9.75 -7.09
C VAL A 13 11.44 -8.97 -5.95
N ARG A 14 12.56 -9.47 -5.44
CA ARG A 14 13.29 -8.84 -4.37
C ARG A 14 14.76 -8.65 -4.72
N GLY A 15 15.33 -7.51 -4.32
CA GLY A 15 16.75 -7.22 -4.45
C GLY A 15 17.20 -6.15 -3.46
N GLY A 16 18.34 -6.35 -2.77
CA GLY A 16 18.90 -5.33 -1.88
C GLY A 16 18.00 -4.86 -0.73
N GLY A 17 17.11 -5.70 -0.22
CA GLY A 17 16.14 -5.33 0.82
C GLY A 17 14.88 -4.63 0.30
N VAL A 18 14.78 -4.35 -0.99
CA VAL A 18 13.57 -3.78 -1.63
C VAL A 18 12.80 -4.89 -2.32
N GLY A 19 11.51 -5.02 -2.00
CA GLY A 19 10.56 -5.87 -2.70
C GLY A 19 9.80 -5.08 -3.76
N ALA A 20 9.55 -5.66 -4.93
CA ALA A 20 8.74 -5.09 -6.00
C ALA A 20 7.55 -6.00 -6.28
N LEU A 21 6.36 -5.55 -5.91
CA LEU A 21 5.07 -6.19 -6.20
C LEU A 21 4.48 -5.55 -7.44
N THR A 22 4.22 -6.34 -8.47
CA THR A 22 3.62 -5.89 -9.74
C THR A 22 2.30 -6.61 -9.97
N LEU A 23 1.21 -5.86 -10.15
CA LEU A 23 -0.05 -6.42 -10.66
C LEU A 23 0.16 -6.84 -12.12
N ALA A 24 -0.13 -8.09 -12.48
CA ALA A 24 0.34 -8.71 -13.72
C ALA A 24 -0.80 -9.20 -14.66
N ARG A 25 -1.90 -8.46 -14.72
CA ARG A 25 -3.00 -8.68 -15.70
C ARG A 25 -3.12 -7.52 -16.71
N PRO A 26 -2.05 -7.17 -17.49
CA PRO A 26 -2.04 -5.97 -18.33
C PRO A 26 -3.13 -6.00 -19.41
N GLY A 27 -3.48 -7.17 -19.95
CA GLY A 27 -4.57 -7.35 -20.91
C GLY A 27 -5.97 -7.02 -20.36
N LYS A 28 -6.11 -6.98 -19.05
CA LYS A 28 -7.32 -6.56 -18.31
C LYS A 28 -7.09 -5.24 -17.54
N ARG A 29 -6.08 -4.45 -17.90
CA ARG A 29 -5.71 -3.20 -17.22
C ARG A 29 -5.49 -3.41 -15.70
N ASN A 30 -4.93 -4.56 -15.35
CA ASN A 30 -4.70 -4.98 -13.96
C ASN A 30 -5.98 -4.93 -13.09
N ALA A 31 -7.14 -5.25 -13.70
CA ALA A 31 -8.39 -5.43 -12.97
C ALA A 31 -8.26 -6.61 -11.99
N GLN A 32 -8.74 -6.41 -10.77
CA GLN A 32 -8.57 -7.31 -9.65
C GLN A 32 -9.70 -8.33 -9.62
N ASN A 33 -9.35 -9.61 -9.60
CA ASN A 33 -10.25 -10.72 -9.46
C ASN A 33 -9.98 -11.51 -8.16
N PRO A 34 -10.81 -12.50 -7.80
CA PRO A 34 -10.62 -13.29 -6.57
C PRO A 34 -9.23 -13.94 -6.46
N LEU A 35 -8.68 -14.45 -7.56
CA LEU A 35 -7.34 -15.04 -7.56
C LEU A 35 -6.26 -14.01 -7.20
N MET A 36 -6.31 -12.81 -7.77
CA MET A 36 -5.38 -11.75 -7.40
C MET A 36 -5.47 -11.38 -5.91
N TRP A 37 -6.68 -11.34 -5.35
CA TRP A 37 -6.86 -11.06 -3.92
C TRP A 37 -6.30 -12.17 -3.03
N GLU A 38 -6.44 -13.43 -3.46
CA GLU A 38 -5.86 -14.58 -2.76
C GLU A 38 -4.33 -14.52 -2.79
N GLU A 39 -3.75 -14.32 -3.97
CA GLU A 39 -2.30 -14.18 -4.15
C GLU A 39 -1.71 -13.00 -3.36
N LEU A 40 -2.40 -11.86 -3.34
CA LEU A 40 -1.99 -10.70 -2.55
C LEU A 40 -2.01 -10.98 -1.05
N ARG A 41 -3.00 -11.72 -0.55
CA ARG A 41 -3.06 -12.11 0.87
C ARG A 41 -1.98 -13.13 1.20
N HIS A 42 -1.73 -14.10 0.32
CA HIS A 42 -0.68 -15.11 0.50
C HIS A 42 0.70 -14.44 0.57
N LEU A 43 1.03 -13.60 -0.40
CA LEU A 43 2.25 -12.79 -0.36
C LEU A 43 2.33 -11.94 0.91
N GLY A 44 1.21 -11.37 1.35
CA GLY A 44 1.14 -10.57 2.58
C GLY A 44 1.57 -11.34 3.82
N VAL A 45 1.16 -12.61 3.95
CA VAL A 45 1.58 -13.47 5.08
C VAL A 45 3.08 -13.69 5.07
N GLU A 46 3.68 -13.93 3.89
CA GLU A 46 5.13 -14.11 3.76
C GLU A 46 5.89 -12.83 4.11
N LEU A 47 5.44 -11.68 3.60
CA LEU A 47 6.12 -10.40 3.80
C LEU A 47 5.97 -9.85 5.22
N LEU A 48 4.89 -10.15 5.92
CA LEU A 48 4.72 -9.79 7.34
C LEU A 48 5.72 -10.54 8.23
N ALA A 49 6.13 -11.75 7.85
CA ALA A 49 7.14 -12.54 8.56
C ALA A 49 8.58 -12.18 8.19
N ASP A 50 8.78 -11.39 7.12
CA ASP A 50 10.10 -11.06 6.62
C ASP A 50 10.68 -9.79 7.27
N GLU A 51 11.45 -9.97 8.32
CA GLU A 51 12.11 -8.86 9.01
C GLU A 51 13.27 -8.21 8.22
N THR A 52 13.67 -8.82 7.10
CA THR A 52 14.77 -8.34 6.27
C THR A 52 14.30 -7.45 5.12
N LEU A 53 12.98 -7.39 4.86
CA LEU A 53 12.39 -6.44 3.92
C LEU A 53 12.52 -5.01 4.47
N ARG A 54 13.02 -4.09 3.64
CA ARG A 54 13.27 -2.70 4.00
C ARG A 54 12.31 -1.70 3.36
N CYS A 55 11.82 -2.03 2.16
CA CYS A 55 10.82 -1.24 1.46
C CYS A 55 10.05 -2.15 0.49
N LEU A 56 8.74 -1.91 0.32
CA LEU A 56 7.91 -2.53 -0.70
C LEU A 56 7.52 -1.48 -1.74
N VAL A 57 7.77 -1.75 -3.01
CA VAL A 57 7.24 -0.97 -4.14
C VAL A 57 6.09 -1.73 -4.76
N VAL A 58 4.95 -1.08 -4.96
CA VAL A 58 3.75 -1.65 -5.59
C VAL A 58 3.49 -0.93 -6.90
N THR A 59 3.35 -1.65 -8.00
CA THR A 59 3.09 -1.09 -9.33
C THR A 59 2.18 -1.98 -10.17
N GLY A 60 1.80 -1.54 -11.37
CA GLY A 60 1.06 -2.31 -12.36
C GLY A 60 1.88 -2.56 -13.62
N GLN A 61 1.81 -3.76 -14.17
CA GLN A 61 2.43 -4.09 -15.46
C GLN A 61 1.74 -3.35 -16.61
N GLY A 62 2.53 -2.79 -17.52
CA GLY A 62 2.03 -2.09 -18.71
C GLY A 62 1.67 -0.63 -18.44
N SER A 63 0.63 -0.13 -19.08
CA SER A 63 0.28 1.29 -19.10
C SER A 63 -0.67 1.75 -17.99
N THR A 64 -1.09 0.85 -17.11
CA THR A 64 -2.12 1.14 -16.10
C THR A 64 -1.75 0.47 -14.76
N PHE A 65 -1.89 1.20 -13.67
CA PHE A 65 -1.71 0.63 -12.33
C PHE A 65 -2.79 -0.42 -12.05
N SER A 66 -4.07 -0.01 -12.00
CA SER A 66 -5.20 -0.93 -11.88
C SER A 66 -6.51 -0.23 -12.22
N ALA A 67 -7.36 -0.87 -13.02
CA ALA A 67 -8.71 -0.40 -13.33
C ALA A 67 -9.74 -0.67 -12.20
N GLY A 68 -9.33 -1.26 -11.08
CA GLY A 68 -10.21 -1.62 -9.97
C GLY A 68 -10.68 -3.07 -10.04
N ILE A 69 -11.86 -3.35 -9.48
CA ILE A 69 -12.43 -4.70 -9.46
C ILE A 69 -12.79 -5.16 -10.88
N ASP A 70 -12.46 -6.40 -11.22
CA ASP A 70 -12.98 -7.06 -12.39
C ASP A 70 -14.50 -7.28 -12.19
N LEU A 71 -15.32 -6.51 -12.90
CA LEU A 71 -16.78 -6.50 -12.68
C LEU A 71 -17.45 -7.85 -13.04
N VAL A 72 -16.80 -8.67 -13.84
CA VAL A 72 -17.31 -10.00 -14.21
C VAL A 72 -16.89 -11.05 -13.18
N GLU A 73 -15.58 -11.15 -12.93
CA GLU A 73 -15.02 -12.18 -12.06
C GLU A 73 -15.09 -11.79 -10.58
N GLY A 74 -14.85 -10.52 -10.24
CA GLY A 74 -14.68 -10.06 -8.86
C GLY A 74 -15.98 -10.06 -8.04
N MET A 75 -17.11 -9.73 -8.67
CA MET A 75 -18.39 -9.67 -7.96
C MET A 75 -19.03 -11.04 -7.69
N ALA A 76 -18.71 -12.05 -8.52
CA ALA A 76 -19.32 -13.37 -8.42
C ALA A 76 -19.05 -14.02 -7.04
N GLY A 77 -17.81 -13.98 -6.58
CA GLY A 77 -17.40 -14.57 -5.30
C GLY A 77 -18.00 -13.91 -4.05
N LEU A 78 -18.44 -12.65 -4.15
CA LEU A 78 -19.13 -11.95 -3.05
C LEU A 78 -20.60 -12.38 -2.93
N LEU A 79 -21.24 -12.68 -4.05
CA LEU A 79 -22.68 -12.96 -4.10
C LEU A 79 -23.02 -14.43 -3.95
N ALA A 80 -22.12 -15.33 -4.39
CA ALA A 80 -22.31 -16.77 -4.36
C ALA A 80 -21.08 -17.49 -3.80
N ASP A 81 -21.29 -18.71 -3.30
CA ASP A 81 -20.20 -19.60 -2.88
C ASP A 81 -19.55 -20.33 -4.10
N GLU A 82 -18.54 -21.14 -3.85
CA GLU A 82 -17.81 -21.89 -4.90
C GLU A 82 -18.72 -22.87 -5.68
N ALA A 83 -19.83 -23.29 -5.08
CA ALA A 83 -20.82 -24.13 -5.73
C ALA A 83 -21.89 -23.33 -6.50
N GLY A 84 -21.73 -22.00 -6.58
CA GLY A 84 -22.67 -21.08 -7.25
C GLY A 84 -23.97 -20.84 -6.47
N ARG A 85 -24.05 -21.23 -5.20
CA ARG A 85 -25.24 -21.00 -4.38
C ARG A 85 -25.21 -19.60 -3.80
N PRO A 86 -26.33 -18.85 -3.86
CA PRO A 86 -26.40 -17.49 -3.28
C PRO A 86 -26.01 -17.52 -1.79
N ARG A 87 -25.11 -16.63 -1.38
CA ARG A 87 -24.76 -16.44 0.03
C ARG A 87 -25.91 -15.72 0.75
N ASP A 88 -26.19 -16.12 1.98
CA ASP A 88 -27.01 -15.35 2.90
C ASP A 88 -26.30 -14.05 3.35
N HIS A 89 -26.90 -13.27 4.22
CA HIS A 89 -26.34 -12.02 4.69
C HIS A 89 -24.99 -12.20 5.41
N GLU A 90 -24.90 -13.18 6.29
CA GLU A 90 -23.64 -13.47 7.05
C GLU A 90 -22.53 -13.97 6.12
N GLY A 91 -22.85 -14.84 5.17
CA GLY A 91 -21.92 -15.30 4.17
C GLY A 91 -21.39 -14.20 3.27
N LYS A 92 -22.25 -13.22 2.89
CA LYS A 92 -21.82 -12.03 2.15
C LYS A 92 -20.92 -11.12 3.00
N LEU A 93 -21.25 -10.94 4.27
CA LEU A 93 -20.46 -10.14 5.20
C LEU A 93 -19.07 -10.75 5.40
N ALA A 94 -18.97 -12.05 5.64
CA ALA A 94 -17.71 -12.77 5.81
C ALA A 94 -16.84 -12.71 4.55
N ALA A 95 -17.43 -12.92 3.35
CA ALA A 95 -16.74 -12.78 2.08
C ALA A 95 -16.25 -11.34 1.86
N GLY A 96 -17.10 -10.35 2.16
CA GLY A 96 -16.77 -8.93 2.08
C GLY A 96 -15.63 -8.55 3.03
N GLN A 97 -15.63 -9.03 4.27
CA GLN A 97 -14.53 -8.80 5.22
C GLN A 97 -13.20 -9.35 4.71
N THR A 98 -13.22 -10.53 4.08
CA THR A 98 -12.01 -11.12 3.48
C THR A 98 -11.49 -10.25 2.35
N VAL A 99 -12.36 -9.76 1.47
CA VAL A 99 -11.98 -8.87 0.35
C VAL A 99 -11.54 -7.51 0.87
N ALA A 100 -12.29 -6.89 1.78
CA ALA A 100 -11.95 -5.59 2.38
C ALA A 100 -10.58 -5.61 3.07
N GLY A 101 -10.21 -6.73 3.70
CA GLY A 101 -8.93 -6.94 4.36
C GLY A 101 -7.73 -7.19 3.43
N THR A 102 -7.95 -7.36 2.13
CA THR A 102 -6.90 -7.79 1.17
C THR A 102 -5.66 -6.91 1.17
N PHE A 103 -5.77 -5.62 1.46
CA PHE A 103 -4.64 -4.68 1.44
C PHE A 103 -4.13 -4.28 2.83
N ASN A 104 -4.76 -4.75 3.91
CA ASN A 104 -4.41 -4.30 5.27
C ASN A 104 -2.98 -4.68 5.66
N TRP A 105 -2.50 -5.84 5.20
CA TRP A 105 -1.14 -6.28 5.47
C TRP A 105 -0.06 -5.28 5.02
N ILE A 106 -0.33 -4.47 3.97
CA ILE A 106 0.63 -3.44 3.50
C ILE A 106 0.81 -2.36 4.58
N ALA A 107 -0.27 -1.96 5.23
CA ALA A 107 -0.19 -1.02 6.35
C ALA A 107 0.50 -1.64 7.58
N ASP A 108 0.39 -2.95 7.77
CA ASP A 108 0.97 -3.68 8.91
C ASP A 108 2.44 -4.11 8.68
N LEU A 109 3.01 -3.89 7.48
CA LEU A 109 4.42 -4.23 7.18
C LEU A 109 5.39 -3.60 8.17
N GLY A 110 6.46 -4.32 8.49
CA GLY A 110 7.59 -3.82 9.27
C GLY A 110 8.48 -2.80 8.54
N CYS A 111 8.18 -2.43 7.31
CA CYS A 111 8.94 -1.53 6.46
C CYS A 111 8.04 -0.52 5.74
N ALA A 112 8.62 0.49 5.12
CA ALA A 112 7.89 1.46 4.32
C ALA A 112 7.42 0.88 2.99
N SER A 113 6.35 1.46 2.41
CA SER A 113 5.76 1.06 1.14
C SER A 113 5.52 2.24 0.21
N VAL A 114 5.70 2.02 -1.10
CA VAL A 114 5.58 3.03 -2.15
C VAL A 114 4.69 2.50 -3.26
N ALA A 115 3.59 3.19 -3.58
CA ALA A 115 2.82 2.94 -4.79
C ALA A 115 3.39 3.78 -5.94
N ALA A 116 3.84 3.12 -7.01
CA ALA A 116 4.26 3.74 -8.26
C ALA A 116 3.12 3.61 -9.27
N VAL A 117 2.40 4.71 -9.51
CA VAL A 117 1.09 4.72 -10.19
C VAL A 117 1.19 5.41 -11.54
N ARG A 118 0.90 4.67 -12.63
CA ARG A 118 0.75 5.24 -13.96
C ARG A 118 -0.62 4.96 -14.54
N GLY A 119 -1.00 5.75 -15.53
CA GLY A 119 -2.24 5.59 -16.30
C GLY A 119 -3.48 5.77 -15.43
N HIS A 120 -4.00 4.68 -14.87
CA HIS A 120 -5.21 4.72 -14.06
C HIS A 120 -5.05 3.95 -12.74
N ALA A 121 -5.59 4.53 -11.66
CA ALA A 121 -5.85 3.84 -10.42
C ALA A 121 -7.31 4.12 -10.02
N TYR A 122 -8.22 3.19 -10.32
CA TYR A 122 -9.65 3.35 -10.06
C TYR A 122 -10.17 2.35 -9.04
N GLY A 123 -11.13 2.76 -8.23
CA GLY A 123 -11.80 1.90 -7.26
C GLY A 123 -10.81 1.13 -6.38
N ALA A 124 -10.89 -0.20 -6.38
CA ALA A 124 -9.95 -1.06 -5.65
C ALA A 124 -8.47 -0.83 -6.02
N GLY A 125 -8.17 -0.34 -7.23
CA GLY A 125 -6.82 0.05 -7.63
C GLY A 125 -6.32 1.26 -6.83
N LEU A 126 -7.14 2.30 -6.68
CA LEU A 126 -6.79 3.42 -5.82
C LEU A 126 -6.74 2.99 -4.36
N GLN A 127 -7.65 2.13 -3.90
CA GLN A 127 -7.68 1.63 -2.52
C GLN A 127 -6.41 0.84 -2.17
N LEU A 128 -5.83 0.08 -3.12
CA LEU A 128 -4.51 -0.55 -2.97
C LEU A 128 -3.40 0.51 -2.83
N ALA A 129 -3.39 1.54 -3.68
CA ALA A 129 -2.40 2.62 -3.59
C ALA A 129 -2.52 3.41 -2.28
N LEU A 130 -3.72 3.56 -1.72
CA LEU A 130 -3.96 4.19 -0.41
C LEU A 130 -3.46 3.35 0.77
N ALA A 131 -3.25 2.04 0.60
CA ALA A 131 -2.66 1.18 1.63
C ALA A 131 -1.14 1.37 1.75
N CYS A 132 -0.48 1.94 0.74
CA CYS A 132 0.94 2.28 0.79
C CYS A 132 1.19 3.58 1.55
N ASP A 133 2.40 3.72 2.14
CA ASP A 133 2.80 4.96 2.83
C ASP A 133 2.96 6.13 1.85
N PHE A 134 3.58 5.89 0.71
CA PHE A 134 3.86 6.89 -0.31
C PHE A 134 3.21 6.55 -1.65
N ARG A 135 2.85 7.59 -2.41
CA ARG A 135 2.28 7.49 -3.78
C ARG A 135 3.03 8.44 -4.69
N ILE A 136 3.73 7.86 -5.69
CA ILE A 136 4.34 8.60 -6.79
C ILE A 136 3.48 8.35 -8.02
N LEU A 137 3.00 9.41 -8.65
CA LEU A 137 2.16 9.35 -9.83
C LEU A 137 2.93 9.80 -11.07
N ALA A 138 2.75 9.12 -12.17
CA ALA A 138 3.12 9.64 -13.48
C ALA A 138 2.20 10.83 -13.86
N GLU A 139 2.69 11.81 -14.61
CA GLU A 139 2.02 13.09 -14.89
C GLU A 139 0.64 12.96 -15.56
N HIS A 140 0.44 11.90 -16.36
CA HIS A 140 -0.85 11.66 -17.05
C HIS A 140 -1.78 10.71 -16.28
N THR A 141 -1.44 10.39 -15.04
CA THR A 141 -2.23 9.48 -14.21
C THR A 141 -3.60 10.09 -13.86
N LYS A 142 -4.61 9.25 -13.91
CA LYS A 142 -5.97 9.55 -13.45
C LYS A 142 -6.33 8.63 -12.28
N VAL A 143 -6.89 9.19 -11.23
CA VAL A 143 -7.30 8.43 -10.04
C VAL A 143 -8.74 8.76 -9.66
N GLY A 144 -9.46 7.80 -9.08
CA GLY A 144 -10.83 8.01 -8.64
C GLY A 144 -11.43 6.82 -7.91
N LEU A 145 -12.38 7.10 -7.03
CA LEU A 145 -13.21 6.10 -6.36
C LEU A 145 -14.57 6.08 -7.06
N LEU A 146 -14.72 5.16 -8.01
CA LEU A 146 -15.87 5.16 -8.93
C LEU A 146 -17.05 4.32 -8.41
N GLU A 147 -16.93 3.70 -7.24
CA GLU A 147 -17.87 2.74 -6.69
C GLU A 147 -19.28 3.30 -6.61
N THR A 148 -19.46 4.57 -6.19
CA THR A 148 -20.77 5.22 -6.09
C THR A 148 -21.50 5.35 -7.42
N ARG A 149 -20.78 5.42 -8.54
CA ARG A 149 -21.37 5.43 -9.89
C ARG A 149 -22.02 4.10 -10.27
N PHE A 150 -21.67 3.04 -9.55
CA PHE A 150 -22.22 1.69 -9.71
C PHE A 150 -23.17 1.31 -8.57
N GLY A 151 -23.57 2.26 -7.70
CA GLY A 151 -24.40 1.99 -6.53
C GLY A 151 -23.68 1.23 -5.42
N LEU A 152 -22.34 1.28 -5.40
CA LEU A 152 -21.47 0.65 -4.40
C LEU A 152 -20.77 1.70 -3.56
N LEU A 153 -20.00 1.27 -2.58
CA LEU A 153 -19.11 2.12 -1.79
C LEU A 153 -17.69 1.53 -1.80
N PRO A 154 -16.64 2.35 -1.61
CA PRO A 154 -15.26 1.88 -1.56
C PRO A 154 -14.98 1.25 -0.19
N ASP A 155 -15.07 -0.07 -0.10
CA ASP A 155 -15.02 -0.87 1.12
C ASP A 155 -13.67 -1.54 1.42
N MET A 156 -12.68 -1.43 0.51
CA MET A 156 -11.34 -2.02 0.70
C MET A 156 -10.36 -1.05 1.39
N GLY A 157 -10.87 -0.15 2.23
CA GLY A 157 -10.10 0.72 3.12
C GLY A 157 -10.06 2.19 2.75
N ALA A 158 -10.62 2.65 1.61
CA ALA A 158 -10.62 4.06 1.25
C ALA A 158 -11.39 4.92 2.25
N THR A 159 -12.52 4.45 2.78
CA THR A 159 -13.32 5.18 3.77
C THR A 159 -12.55 5.46 5.07
N VAL A 160 -11.51 4.69 5.36
CA VAL A 160 -10.64 4.85 6.53
C VAL A 160 -9.38 5.64 6.18
N ARG A 161 -8.71 5.30 5.07
CA ARG A 161 -7.40 5.85 4.72
C ARG A 161 -7.47 7.22 4.03
N LEU A 162 -8.42 7.40 3.10
CA LEU A 162 -8.48 8.64 2.33
C LEU A 162 -8.71 9.89 3.20
N PRO A 163 -9.65 9.90 4.19
CA PRO A 163 -9.83 11.06 5.08
C PRO A 163 -8.58 11.44 5.87
N ARG A 164 -7.73 10.47 6.20
CA ARG A 164 -6.46 10.70 6.91
C ARG A 164 -5.40 11.33 6.02
N ILE A 165 -5.48 11.09 4.72
CA ILE A 165 -4.51 11.58 3.73
C ILE A 165 -4.89 12.97 3.24
N VAL A 166 -6.15 13.19 2.85
CA VAL A 166 -6.59 14.44 2.18
C VAL A 166 -7.55 15.30 3.03
N GLY A 167 -7.85 14.85 4.24
CA GLY A 167 -8.87 15.46 5.10
C GLY A 167 -10.29 15.02 4.74
N GLU A 168 -11.22 15.15 5.72
CA GLU A 168 -12.57 14.60 5.61
C GLU A 168 -13.38 15.23 4.48
N SER A 169 -13.32 16.55 4.30
CA SER A 169 -14.11 17.26 3.28
C SER A 169 -13.75 16.80 1.87
N ARG A 170 -12.46 16.70 1.57
CA ARG A 170 -11.99 16.27 0.25
C ARG A 170 -12.24 14.78 0.01
N ALA A 171 -12.10 13.97 1.06
CA ALA A 171 -12.45 12.54 0.97
C ALA A 171 -13.94 12.33 0.67
N ARG A 172 -14.84 13.09 1.31
CA ARG A 172 -16.28 13.07 1.02
C ARG A 172 -16.55 13.45 -0.44
N GLU A 173 -15.94 14.50 -0.94
CA GLU A 173 -16.08 14.92 -2.33
C GLU A 173 -15.70 13.80 -3.30
N LEU A 174 -14.50 13.21 -3.14
CA LEU A 174 -14.01 12.15 -4.03
C LEU A 174 -14.85 10.87 -3.95
N ILE A 175 -15.32 10.49 -2.75
CA ILE A 175 -16.09 9.26 -2.55
C ILE A 175 -17.54 9.45 -3.01
N LEU A 176 -18.21 10.54 -2.60
CA LEU A 176 -19.63 10.70 -2.81
C LEU A 176 -19.97 11.09 -4.25
N LEU A 177 -19.11 11.88 -4.91
CA LEU A 177 -19.28 12.25 -6.31
C LEU A 177 -18.70 11.21 -7.28
N GLY A 178 -17.73 10.42 -6.83
CA GLY A 178 -17.05 9.43 -7.66
C GLY A 178 -16.24 10.07 -8.80
N ASP A 179 -15.74 11.30 -8.62
CA ASP A 179 -15.03 12.03 -9.65
C ASP A 179 -13.62 11.49 -9.86
N ILE A 180 -13.17 11.62 -11.12
CA ILE A 180 -11.80 11.31 -11.52
C ILE A 180 -11.01 12.60 -11.45
N ILE A 181 -9.89 12.57 -10.75
CA ILE A 181 -8.92 13.65 -10.70
C ILE A 181 -7.63 13.27 -11.42
N ASP A 182 -6.87 14.27 -11.85
CA ASP A 182 -5.55 14.05 -12.46
C ASP A 182 -4.42 14.07 -11.41
N ALA A 183 -3.21 13.79 -11.88
CA ALA A 183 -2.02 13.74 -11.04
C ALA A 183 -1.72 15.10 -10.37
N ALA A 184 -1.95 16.22 -11.08
CA ALA A 184 -1.71 17.55 -10.55
C ALA A 184 -2.66 17.87 -9.38
N GLU A 185 -3.94 17.56 -9.53
CA GLU A 185 -4.92 17.71 -8.45
C GLU A 185 -4.62 16.75 -7.31
N ALA A 186 -4.26 15.48 -7.59
CA ALA A 186 -3.85 14.52 -6.57
C ALA A 186 -2.66 15.01 -5.73
N LEU A 187 -1.68 15.66 -6.36
CA LEU A 187 -0.56 16.29 -5.67
C LEU A 187 -1.03 17.51 -4.84
N ARG A 188 -1.87 18.36 -5.41
CA ARG A 188 -2.36 19.57 -4.74
C ARG A 188 -3.13 19.28 -3.46
N ILE A 189 -3.91 18.18 -3.43
CA ILE A 189 -4.69 17.78 -2.24
C ILE A 189 -3.93 16.88 -1.27
N GLY A 190 -2.66 16.56 -1.55
CA GLY A 190 -1.84 15.67 -0.72
C GLY A 190 -2.13 14.18 -0.90
N LEU A 191 -2.92 13.78 -1.90
CA LEU A 191 -3.15 12.37 -2.23
C LEU A 191 -1.87 11.75 -2.81
N ALA A 192 -1.16 12.44 -3.66
CA ALA A 192 0.16 12.06 -4.15
C ALA A 192 1.27 12.77 -3.37
N ASN A 193 2.38 12.08 -3.12
CA ASN A 193 3.59 12.65 -2.52
C ASN A 193 4.48 13.30 -3.59
N GLN A 194 4.43 12.78 -4.82
CA GLN A 194 5.21 13.26 -5.94
C GLN A 194 4.49 12.98 -7.26
N VAL A 195 4.69 13.87 -8.23
CA VAL A 195 4.31 13.65 -9.63
C VAL A 195 5.56 13.82 -10.49
N VAL A 196 5.77 12.89 -11.42
CA VAL A 196 6.94 12.84 -12.30
C VAL A 196 6.53 12.56 -13.75
N PRO A 197 7.37 12.88 -14.75
CA PRO A 197 7.16 12.41 -16.12
C PRO A 197 6.97 10.89 -16.18
N ASP A 198 6.17 10.40 -17.12
CA ASP A 198 5.88 8.96 -17.24
C ASP A 198 7.16 8.11 -17.35
N ALA A 199 8.17 8.61 -18.06
CA ALA A 199 9.45 7.92 -18.23
C ALA A 199 10.28 7.80 -16.94
N ASP A 200 10.02 8.68 -15.95
CA ASP A 200 10.81 8.77 -14.72
C ASP A 200 10.17 8.03 -13.54
N LEU A 201 8.96 7.45 -13.73
CA LEU A 201 8.21 6.84 -12.63
C LEU A 201 8.98 5.73 -11.91
N GLU A 202 9.55 4.79 -12.67
CA GLU A 202 10.31 3.66 -12.10
C GLU A 202 11.56 4.15 -11.37
N SER A 203 12.30 5.09 -11.96
CA SER A 203 13.53 5.63 -11.35
C SER A 203 13.21 6.44 -10.08
N ALA A 204 12.12 7.21 -10.08
CA ALA A 204 11.67 7.96 -8.90
C ALA A 204 11.23 7.02 -7.77
N ALA A 205 10.47 5.96 -8.10
CA ALA A 205 10.04 4.97 -7.12
C ALA A 205 11.23 4.19 -6.55
N ALA A 206 12.15 3.75 -7.41
CA ALA A 206 13.37 3.06 -6.99
C ALA A 206 14.25 3.96 -6.10
N GLY A 207 14.45 5.23 -6.46
CA GLY A 207 15.21 6.18 -5.67
C GLY A 207 14.60 6.46 -4.29
N LEU A 208 13.27 6.57 -4.20
CA LEU A 208 12.60 6.70 -2.91
C LEU A 208 12.70 5.41 -2.09
N ALA A 209 12.51 4.26 -2.72
CA ALA A 209 12.61 2.95 -2.04
C ALA A 209 14.02 2.70 -1.50
N GLU A 210 15.08 3.05 -2.26
CA GLU A 210 16.46 2.97 -1.80
C GLU A 210 16.72 3.89 -0.60
N ARG A 211 16.23 5.14 -0.65
CA ARG A 211 16.37 6.06 0.48
C ARG A 211 15.67 5.54 1.73
N LEU A 212 14.50 4.90 1.60
CA LEU A 212 13.76 4.29 2.70
C LEU A 212 14.45 3.02 3.20
N ALA A 213 14.96 2.18 2.32
CA ALA A 213 15.68 0.96 2.66
C ALA A 213 17.00 1.25 3.42
N ASN A 214 17.59 2.41 3.17
CA ASN A 214 18.80 2.90 3.84
C ASN A 214 18.51 3.63 5.17
N GLN A 215 17.29 3.55 5.72
CA GLN A 215 16.97 4.06 7.04
C GLN A 215 17.05 2.96 8.12
N PRO A 216 17.26 3.31 9.40
CA PRO A 216 17.32 2.33 10.48
C PRO A 216 15.97 1.61 10.66
N PRO A 217 15.90 0.30 10.46
CA PRO A 217 14.63 -0.41 10.33
C PRO A 217 13.80 -0.45 11.61
N ILE A 218 14.45 -0.49 12.78
CA ILE A 218 13.75 -0.42 14.08
C ILE A 218 13.02 0.91 14.21
N ALA A 219 13.67 2.02 13.83
CA ALA A 219 13.08 3.35 13.90
C ALA A 219 11.92 3.51 12.88
N ILE A 220 12.09 3.02 11.64
CA ILE A 220 11.01 3.05 10.64
C ILE A 220 9.79 2.25 11.11
N ARG A 221 9.98 1.02 11.58
CA ARG A 221 8.91 0.18 12.12
C ARG A 221 8.21 0.84 13.30
N GLY A 222 8.98 1.40 14.22
CA GLY A 222 8.47 2.11 15.40
C GLY A 222 7.67 3.35 15.03
N ALA A 223 8.17 4.18 14.12
CA ALA A 223 7.49 5.39 13.67
C ALA A 223 6.16 5.08 12.96
N ARG A 224 6.13 4.10 12.03
CA ARG A 224 4.90 3.67 11.36
C ARG A 224 3.84 3.23 12.38
N ARG A 225 4.22 2.33 13.31
CA ARG A 225 3.33 1.85 14.36
C ARG A 225 2.79 2.98 15.23
N ALA A 226 3.62 3.96 15.61
CA ALA A 226 3.21 5.09 16.42
C ALA A 226 2.25 6.02 15.67
N ILE A 227 2.49 6.27 14.37
CA ILE A 227 1.60 7.07 13.51
C ILE A 227 0.23 6.38 13.38
N ASP A 228 0.20 5.07 13.11
CA ASP A 228 -1.06 4.33 12.97
C ASP A 228 -1.84 4.28 14.29
N ALA A 229 -1.15 4.06 15.41
CA ALA A 229 -1.76 4.05 16.74
C ALA A 229 -2.47 5.37 17.09
N ALA A 230 -1.92 6.50 16.65
CA ALA A 230 -2.47 7.83 16.91
C ALA A 230 -3.86 8.05 16.30
N TRP A 231 -4.27 7.23 15.33
CA TRP A 231 -5.60 7.31 14.73
C TRP A 231 -6.67 6.47 15.43
N HIS A 232 -6.26 5.57 16.32
CA HIS A 232 -7.18 4.59 16.94
C HIS A 232 -7.23 4.72 18.46
N LEU A 233 -6.24 5.37 19.04
CA LEU A 233 -6.04 5.43 20.50
C LEU A 233 -6.08 6.87 20.99
N GLY A 234 -6.35 7.03 22.30
CA GLY A 234 -6.23 8.32 22.96
C GLY A 234 -4.77 8.81 23.05
N PRO A 235 -4.55 10.11 23.35
CA PRO A 235 -3.21 10.71 23.35
C PRO A 235 -2.21 9.97 24.25
N ASP A 236 -2.61 9.63 25.47
CA ASP A 236 -1.71 8.99 26.46
C ASP A 236 -1.23 7.62 25.98
N GLU A 237 -2.13 6.81 25.44
CA GLU A 237 -1.80 5.49 24.90
C GLU A 237 -0.95 5.58 23.63
N SER A 238 -1.24 6.55 22.76
CA SER A 238 -0.44 6.83 21.57
C SER A 238 0.99 7.25 21.95
N PHE A 239 1.14 8.13 22.94
CA PHE A 239 2.47 8.50 23.48
C PHE A 239 3.19 7.30 24.09
N ARG A 240 2.48 6.43 24.81
CA ARG A 240 3.07 5.22 25.39
C ARG A 240 3.67 4.32 24.32
N ILE A 241 2.94 4.09 23.20
CA ILE A 241 3.43 3.30 22.07
C ILE A 241 4.67 3.94 21.43
N ALA A 242 4.66 5.27 21.24
CA ALA A 242 5.80 5.98 20.69
C ALA A 242 7.03 5.90 21.60
N LEU A 243 6.85 6.01 22.92
CA LEU A 243 7.93 5.88 23.90
C LEU A 243 8.49 4.47 23.95
N GLU A 244 7.66 3.43 23.92
CA GLU A 244 8.12 2.05 23.84
C GLU A 244 8.95 1.78 22.57
N ALA A 245 8.52 2.32 21.43
CA ALA A 245 9.29 2.25 20.18
C ALA A 245 10.63 3.00 20.31
N GLN A 246 10.63 4.18 20.93
CA GLN A 246 11.84 4.95 21.17
C GLN A 246 12.84 4.22 22.09
N ILE A 247 12.35 3.57 23.14
CA ILE A 247 13.22 2.78 24.05
C ILE A 247 13.91 1.66 23.26
N ARG A 248 13.17 0.93 22.41
CA ARG A 248 13.76 -0.10 21.53
C ARG A 248 14.83 0.46 20.60
N CYS A 249 14.61 1.67 20.06
CA CYS A 249 15.64 2.33 19.25
C CYS A 249 16.89 2.63 20.08
N LEU A 250 16.74 3.18 21.28
CA LEU A 250 17.88 3.53 22.18
C LEU A 250 18.70 2.30 22.60
N GLU A 251 18.07 1.15 22.75
CA GLU A 251 18.69 -0.12 23.14
C GLU A 251 19.36 -0.85 21.97
N SER A 252 19.08 -0.44 20.72
CA SER A 252 19.53 -1.13 19.51
C SER A 252 21.03 -0.92 19.20
N GLU A 253 21.60 -1.85 18.41
CA GLU A 253 22.92 -1.66 17.80
C GLU A 253 22.90 -0.52 16.79
N ASP A 254 21.78 -0.33 16.08
CA ASP A 254 21.61 0.73 15.09
C ASP A 254 21.76 2.13 15.72
N PHE A 255 21.29 2.35 16.95
CA PHE A 255 21.52 3.63 17.63
C PHE A 255 23.00 3.89 17.92
N LYS A 256 23.74 2.85 18.34
CA LYS A 256 25.20 2.94 18.56
C LYS A 256 25.92 3.22 17.25
N GLU A 257 25.57 2.49 16.21
CA GLU A 257 26.11 2.67 14.84
C GLU A 257 25.85 4.08 14.31
N GLY A 258 24.60 4.58 14.41
CA GLY A 258 24.25 5.92 13.96
C GLY A 258 25.07 7.01 14.65
N ARG A 259 25.32 6.88 15.95
CA ARG A 259 26.18 7.80 16.70
C ARG A 259 27.64 7.74 16.24
N SER A 260 28.19 6.53 16.08
CA SER A 260 29.57 6.34 15.63
C SER A 260 29.77 6.88 14.22
N ALA A 261 28.90 6.52 13.29
CA ALA A 261 28.91 6.99 11.91
C ALA A 261 28.85 8.53 11.81
N MET A 262 28.01 9.16 12.63
CA MET A 262 27.90 10.63 12.70
C MET A 262 29.20 11.28 13.16
N VAL A 263 29.86 10.75 14.19
CA VAL A 263 31.13 11.26 14.70
C VAL A 263 32.26 11.05 13.69
N GLU A 264 32.26 9.92 13.00
CA GLU A 264 33.29 9.53 12.02
C GLU A 264 33.06 10.14 10.62
N GLY A 265 31.89 10.76 10.37
CA GLY A 265 31.53 11.36 9.08
C GLY A 265 31.33 10.35 7.96
N ARG A 266 30.91 9.13 8.28
CA ARG A 266 30.64 8.04 7.32
C ARG A 266 29.16 7.68 7.25
N THR A 267 28.77 6.97 6.22
CA THR A 267 27.42 6.38 6.10
C THR A 267 27.27 5.25 7.12
N PRO A 268 26.15 5.22 7.89
CA PRO A 268 25.88 4.14 8.83
C PRO A 268 25.46 2.84 8.14
N GLU A 269 25.73 1.71 8.79
CA GLU A 269 25.33 0.37 8.35
C GLU A 269 24.25 -0.18 9.30
N TRP A 270 22.99 -0.09 8.88
CA TRP A 270 21.88 -0.51 9.71
C TRP A 270 21.66 -2.02 9.69
N ARG A 271 21.59 -2.64 10.84
CA ARG A 271 21.44 -4.09 11.01
C ARG A 271 20.05 -4.51 11.47
N GLY A 272 19.27 -3.61 12.04
CA GLY A 272 17.92 -3.88 12.51
C GLY A 272 17.86 -4.65 13.82
N ARG A 273 18.85 -4.54 14.67
CA ARG A 273 18.94 -5.27 15.95
C ARG A 273 19.58 -4.42 17.05
#